data_7601eb3cbe157e06de33d6a10c70a6de
#
_entry.id   7601eb3cbe157e06de33d6a10c70a6de
#
_cell.length_a   1.000
_cell.length_b   1.000
_cell.length_c   1.000
_cell.angle_alpha   90.00
_cell.angle_beta   90.00
_cell.angle_gamma   90.00
#
_symmetry.space_group_name_H-M   'P 1'
#
loop_
_entity.id
_entity.type
_entity.pdbx_description
1 polymer ?
#
loop_
_entity_poly.entity_id
_entity_poly.type
_entity_poly.pdbx_seq_one_letter_code
_entity_poly.pdbx_strand_id
1 'polypeptide(L)'
;MKMFDVQKVRADFPILSQKVNGKPLVYFDNGATSQKPQVVIDAISKYYSEINANIHRGVHTLSQLATDAYEVSRNTIQNHLNAKHNHEIIFTSGTTFGINLVANGFASFLKAGDEVMVSALEHHSNIVPWQFLCEKTGAKLVVIPMNEKGELILSE
;
A
#
# COMPACT_ATOMS: atom_id res chain seq x y z
N MET A 1 1.81 -1.03 31.87
CA MET A 1 1.55 -1.24 30.43
C MET A 1 0.28 -2.07 30.31
N LYS A 2 -0.77 -1.60 29.58
CA LYS A 2 -1.90 -2.48 29.24
C LYS A 2 -1.40 -3.58 28.33
N MET A 3 -1.58 -4.84 28.69
CA MET A 3 -1.28 -5.96 27.80
C MET A 3 -2.14 -5.86 26.55
N PHE A 4 -1.53 -6.14 25.39
CA PHE A 4 -2.25 -6.20 24.11
C PHE A 4 -3.20 -7.40 24.11
N ASP A 5 -4.50 -7.12 24.00
CA ASP A 5 -5.54 -8.14 24.00
C ASP A 5 -5.79 -8.67 22.59
N VAL A 6 -5.12 -9.76 22.25
CA VAL A 6 -5.21 -10.43 20.95
C VAL A 6 -6.64 -10.86 20.64
N GLN A 7 -7.39 -11.35 21.64
CA GLN A 7 -8.75 -11.86 21.41
C GLN A 7 -9.73 -10.72 21.09
N LYS A 8 -9.57 -9.59 21.75
CA LYS A 8 -10.34 -8.39 21.43
C LYS A 8 -10.10 -7.92 20.00
N VAL A 9 -8.83 -7.86 19.56
CA VAL A 9 -8.50 -7.48 18.18
C VAL A 9 -9.02 -8.50 17.18
N ARG A 10 -8.88 -9.80 17.46
CA ARG A 10 -9.41 -10.87 16.58
C ARG A 10 -10.91 -10.79 16.39
N ALA A 11 -11.66 -10.37 17.40
CA ALA A 11 -13.12 -10.23 17.31
C ALA A 11 -13.58 -9.18 16.28
N ASP A 12 -12.73 -8.22 15.95
CA ASP A 12 -13.02 -7.21 14.92
C ASP A 12 -13.00 -7.80 13.48
N PHE A 13 -12.45 -9.01 13.30
CA PHE A 13 -12.28 -9.65 11.99
C PHE A 13 -13.23 -10.84 11.85
N PRO A 14 -14.39 -10.69 11.21
CA PRO A 14 -15.43 -11.74 11.18
C PRO A 14 -14.95 -13.05 10.53
N ILE A 15 -14.06 -12.98 9.54
CA ILE A 15 -13.52 -14.17 8.88
C ILE A 15 -12.77 -15.09 9.84
N LEU A 16 -12.17 -14.58 10.91
CA LEU A 16 -11.38 -15.36 11.86
C LEU A 16 -12.25 -16.25 12.78
N SER A 17 -13.58 -16.08 12.75
CA SER A 17 -14.54 -16.95 13.46
C SER A 17 -14.85 -18.24 12.69
N GLN A 18 -14.42 -18.35 11.43
CA GLN A 18 -14.71 -19.51 10.58
C GLN A 18 -13.91 -20.75 11.01
N LYS A 19 -14.42 -21.90 10.58
CA LYS A 19 -13.73 -23.18 10.71
C LYS A 19 -13.40 -23.74 9.33
N VAL A 20 -12.20 -24.28 9.20
CA VAL A 20 -11.75 -25.02 8.02
C VAL A 20 -11.47 -26.45 8.43
N ASN A 21 -12.12 -27.41 7.79
CA ASN A 21 -12.05 -28.85 8.14
C ASN A 21 -12.33 -29.10 9.63
N GLY A 22 -13.35 -28.43 10.20
CA GLY A 22 -13.77 -28.55 11.60
C GLY A 22 -12.84 -27.87 12.63
N LYS A 23 -11.73 -27.28 12.22
CA LYS A 23 -10.77 -26.58 13.09
C LYS A 23 -10.87 -25.06 12.93
N PRO A 24 -10.57 -24.26 13.97
CA PRO A 24 -10.50 -22.80 13.83
C PRO A 24 -9.58 -22.38 12.69
N LEU A 25 -9.97 -21.32 11.95
CA LEU A 25 -9.16 -20.77 10.87
C LEU A 25 -7.80 -20.30 11.39
N VAL A 26 -6.74 -20.77 10.75
CA VAL A 26 -5.37 -20.23 10.85
C VAL A 26 -5.02 -19.63 9.50
N TYR A 27 -4.66 -18.34 9.47
CA TYR A 27 -4.37 -17.59 8.25
C TYR A 27 -3.03 -16.87 8.38
N PHE A 28 -2.07 -17.22 7.52
CA PHE A 28 -0.71 -16.67 7.54
C PHE A 28 -0.29 -15.99 6.22
N ASP A 29 -1.24 -15.76 5.31
CA ASP A 29 -0.97 -15.18 3.99
C ASP A 29 -1.33 -13.68 3.93
N ASN A 30 -1.14 -12.95 5.03
CA ASN A 30 -1.42 -11.51 5.09
C ASN A 30 -0.48 -10.68 4.19
N GLY A 31 0.68 -11.20 3.81
CA GLY A 31 1.59 -10.56 2.86
C GLY A 31 0.97 -10.40 1.47
N ALA A 32 0.18 -11.38 1.04
CA ALA A 32 -0.58 -11.33 -0.20
C ALA A 32 -1.93 -10.63 -0.03
N THR A 33 -2.69 -10.97 1.01
CA THR A 33 -4.04 -10.42 1.25
C THR A 33 -4.31 -10.26 2.73
N SER A 34 -4.41 -9.03 3.20
CA SER A 34 -4.83 -8.74 4.58
C SER A 34 -6.33 -8.95 4.74
N GLN A 35 -6.73 -9.60 5.85
CA GLN A 35 -8.13 -9.72 6.21
C GLN A 35 -8.70 -8.35 6.62
N LYS A 36 -10.02 -8.19 6.47
CA LYS A 36 -10.70 -6.91 6.70
C LYS A 36 -11.47 -6.94 8.02
N PRO A 37 -11.28 -5.94 8.89
CA PRO A 37 -12.15 -5.79 10.06
C PRO A 37 -13.57 -5.39 9.65
N GLN A 38 -14.54 -5.66 10.50
CA GLN A 38 -15.96 -5.38 10.22
C GLN A 38 -16.20 -3.91 9.86
N VAL A 39 -15.53 -2.99 10.52
CA VAL A 39 -15.66 -1.54 10.24
C VAL A 39 -15.30 -1.18 8.80
N VAL A 40 -14.35 -1.87 8.17
CA VAL A 40 -13.99 -1.65 6.76
C VAL A 40 -15.05 -2.23 5.83
N ILE A 41 -15.59 -3.41 6.16
CA ILE A 41 -16.66 -4.06 5.39
C ILE A 41 -17.90 -3.16 5.41
N ASP A 42 -18.28 -2.66 6.59
CA ASP A 42 -19.42 -1.79 6.77
C ASP A 42 -19.24 -0.45 6.03
N ALA A 43 -18.06 0.13 6.07
CA ALA A 43 -17.77 1.39 5.37
C ALA A 43 -17.94 1.25 3.86
N ILE A 44 -17.45 0.15 3.26
CA ILE A 44 -17.64 -0.13 1.83
C ILE A 44 -19.12 -0.33 1.49
N SER A 45 -19.83 -1.14 2.29
CA SER A 45 -21.25 -1.40 2.12
C SER A 45 -22.07 -0.11 2.21
N LYS A 46 -21.78 0.72 3.21
CA LYS A 46 -22.44 2.01 3.41
C LYS A 46 -22.16 2.97 2.25
N TYR A 47 -20.93 3.04 1.78
CA TYR A 47 -20.59 3.86 0.63
C TYR A 47 -21.45 3.51 -0.59
N TYR A 48 -21.51 2.22 -0.95
CA TYR A 48 -22.30 1.79 -2.11
C TYR A 48 -23.80 1.96 -1.94
N SER A 49 -24.32 1.81 -0.74
CA SER A 49 -25.76 1.91 -0.49
C SER A 49 -26.27 3.37 -0.33
N GLU A 50 -25.41 4.31 0.07
CA GLU A 50 -25.87 5.63 0.49
C GLU A 50 -25.30 6.78 -0.34
N ILE A 51 -23.99 6.76 -0.70
CA ILE A 51 -23.30 7.92 -1.27
C ILE A 51 -22.45 7.61 -2.52
N ASN A 52 -22.62 6.45 -3.14
CA ASN A 52 -21.83 6.07 -4.31
C ASN A 52 -22.05 7.05 -5.47
N ALA A 53 -21.06 7.88 -5.75
CA ALA A 53 -21.08 8.86 -6.82
C ALA A 53 -19.65 9.17 -7.31
N ASN A 54 -19.58 9.82 -8.50
CA ASN A 54 -18.31 10.34 -9.00
C ASN A 54 -17.79 11.47 -8.12
N ILE A 55 -16.54 11.40 -7.72
CA ILE A 55 -15.89 12.43 -6.88
C ILE A 55 -15.33 13.57 -7.73
N HIS A 56 -15.22 14.77 -7.13
CA HIS A 56 -14.61 16.02 -7.65
C HIS A 56 -15.28 16.68 -8.86
N ARG A 57 -16.17 16.01 -9.61
CA ARG A 57 -16.74 16.55 -10.86
C ARG A 57 -18.26 16.67 -10.88
N GLY A 58 -18.94 16.10 -9.91
CA GLY A 58 -20.40 16.18 -9.84
C GLY A 58 -20.83 17.43 -9.08
N VAL A 59 -21.94 18.04 -9.55
CA VAL A 59 -22.56 19.23 -8.93
C VAL A 59 -23.79 18.89 -8.09
N HIS A 60 -24.00 17.62 -7.78
CA HIS A 60 -25.13 17.12 -7.00
C HIS A 60 -24.70 16.60 -5.62
N THR A 61 -25.65 16.49 -4.69
CA THR A 61 -25.42 16.17 -3.28
C THR A 61 -24.59 14.90 -3.06
N LEU A 62 -24.89 13.80 -3.78
CA LEU A 62 -24.14 12.54 -3.58
C LEU A 62 -22.67 12.69 -3.98
N SER A 63 -22.38 13.44 -5.06
CA SER A 63 -20.99 13.71 -5.46
C SER A 63 -20.25 14.53 -4.42
N GLN A 64 -20.90 15.51 -3.80
CA GLN A 64 -20.31 16.28 -2.72
C GLN A 64 -20.02 15.40 -1.52
N LEU A 65 -20.98 14.58 -1.06
CA LEU A 65 -20.80 13.67 0.06
C LEU A 65 -19.68 12.67 -0.18
N ALA A 66 -19.60 12.09 -1.39
CA ALA A 66 -18.52 11.15 -1.75
C ALA A 66 -17.16 11.85 -1.80
N THR A 67 -17.10 13.08 -2.31
CA THR A 67 -15.86 13.89 -2.33
C THR A 67 -15.39 14.21 -0.92
N ASP A 68 -16.29 14.67 -0.05
CA ASP A 68 -15.96 15.00 1.33
C ASP A 68 -15.42 13.78 2.09
N ALA A 69 -16.06 12.61 1.94
CA ALA A 69 -15.61 11.36 2.54
C ALA A 69 -14.21 10.95 2.03
N TYR A 70 -13.95 11.12 0.74
CA TYR A 70 -12.65 10.84 0.13
C TYR A 70 -11.56 11.76 0.68
N GLU A 71 -11.81 13.06 0.75
CA GLU A 71 -10.82 14.03 1.27
C GLU A 71 -10.60 13.90 2.78
N VAL A 72 -11.62 13.54 3.56
CA VAL A 72 -11.45 13.19 4.99
C VAL A 72 -10.50 11.99 5.12
N SER A 73 -10.64 10.97 4.26
CA SER A 73 -9.73 9.82 4.25
C SER A 73 -8.30 10.22 3.90
N ARG A 74 -8.11 11.11 2.92
CA ARG A 74 -6.80 11.66 2.55
C ARG A 74 -6.14 12.39 3.71
N ASN A 75 -6.88 13.27 4.38
CA ASN A 75 -6.38 14.01 5.54
C ASN A 75 -6.03 13.08 6.73
N THR A 76 -6.80 12.01 6.92
CA THR A 76 -6.50 10.99 7.94
C THR A 76 -5.15 10.32 7.67
N ILE A 77 -4.90 9.91 6.42
CA ILE A 77 -3.61 9.30 6.03
C ILE A 77 -2.47 10.33 6.10
N GLN A 78 -2.71 11.57 5.67
CA GLN A 78 -1.74 12.66 5.81
C GLN A 78 -1.26 12.81 7.25
N ASN A 79 -2.19 12.89 8.20
CA ASN A 79 -1.88 13.02 9.62
C ASN A 79 -1.15 11.78 10.16
N HIS A 80 -1.57 10.58 9.75
CA HIS A 80 -0.94 9.32 10.17
C HIS A 80 0.52 9.22 9.71
N LEU A 81 0.82 9.65 8.49
CA LEU A 81 2.17 9.65 7.91
C LEU A 81 2.97 10.90 8.28
N ASN A 82 2.37 11.87 9.00
CA ASN A 82 2.98 13.17 9.31
C ASN A 82 3.44 13.92 8.05
N ALA A 83 2.70 13.79 6.94
CA ALA A 83 2.97 14.52 5.72
C ALA A 83 2.57 16.00 5.89
N LYS A 84 3.33 16.92 5.29
CA LYS A 84 3.13 18.35 5.45
C LYS A 84 1.84 18.84 4.78
N HIS A 85 1.52 18.28 3.62
CA HIS A 85 0.36 18.68 2.81
C HIS A 85 -0.45 17.47 2.36
N ASN A 86 -1.77 17.62 2.24
CA ASN A 86 -2.66 16.53 1.81
C ASN A 86 -2.42 16.08 0.35
N HIS A 87 -1.92 16.95 -0.51
CA HIS A 87 -1.57 16.61 -1.89
C HIS A 87 -0.33 15.71 -2.01
N GLU A 88 0.43 15.51 -0.93
CA GLU A 88 1.50 14.51 -0.87
C GLU A 88 0.94 13.09 -0.76
N ILE A 89 -0.36 12.94 -0.43
CA ILE A 89 -1.02 11.64 -0.34
C ILE A 89 -1.69 11.31 -1.67
N ILE A 90 -1.19 10.28 -2.32
CA ILE A 90 -1.71 9.78 -3.59
C ILE A 90 -2.22 8.35 -3.38
N PHE A 91 -3.54 8.15 -3.56
CA PHE A 91 -4.12 6.81 -3.53
C PHE A 91 -3.87 6.10 -4.85
N THR A 92 -3.38 4.87 -4.77
CA THR A 92 -3.07 4.02 -5.93
C THR A 92 -3.80 2.68 -5.82
N SER A 93 -3.88 1.94 -6.93
CA SER A 93 -4.51 0.62 -6.97
C SER A 93 -3.66 -0.50 -6.32
N GLY A 94 -2.55 -0.15 -5.67
CA GLY A 94 -1.69 -1.07 -4.95
C GLY A 94 -0.21 -0.74 -5.09
N THR A 95 0.64 -1.47 -4.39
CA THR A 95 2.10 -1.23 -4.30
C THR A 95 2.77 -1.25 -5.68
N THR A 96 2.45 -2.22 -6.52
CA THR A 96 3.03 -2.32 -7.87
C THR A 96 2.78 -1.07 -8.70
N PHE A 97 1.52 -0.54 -8.67
CA PHE A 97 1.22 0.70 -9.37
C PHE A 97 1.96 1.89 -8.74
N GLY A 98 1.99 1.98 -7.41
CA GLY A 98 2.69 3.04 -6.69
C GLY A 98 4.17 3.11 -7.05
N ILE A 99 4.87 1.98 -7.05
CA ILE A 99 6.30 1.93 -7.41
C ILE A 99 6.51 2.29 -8.88
N ASN A 100 5.67 1.80 -9.80
CA ASN A 100 5.76 2.19 -11.21
C ASN A 100 5.52 3.69 -11.40
N LEU A 101 4.58 4.30 -10.66
CA LEU A 101 4.34 5.74 -10.69
C LEU A 101 5.58 6.53 -10.28
N VAL A 102 6.22 6.12 -9.17
CA VAL A 102 7.46 6.74 -8.68
C VAL A 102 8.60 6.55 -9.69
N ALA A 103 8.84 5.33 -10.17
CA ALA A 103 9.89 5.03 -11.15
C ALA A 103 9.73 5.88 -12.42
N ASN A 104 8.51 5.97 -12.97
CA ASN A 104 8.24 6.81 -14.13
C ASN A 104 8.46 8.32 -13.83
N GLY A 105 8.10 8.78 -12.63
CA GLY A 105 8.33 10.16 -12.19
C GLY A 105 9.82 10.51 -12.12
N PHE A 106 10.67 9.57 -11.76
CA PHE A 106 12.13 9.77 -11.70
C PHE A 106 12.83 9.69 -13.07
N ALA A 107 12.15 9.28 -14.14
CA ALA A 107 12.76 9.08 -15.45
C ALA A 107 13.45 10.34 -16.02
N SER A 108 12.99 11.55 -15.69
CA SER A 108 13.58 12.81 -16.11
C SER A 108 14.78 13.26 -15.27
N PHE A 109 14.99 12.64 -14.12
CA PHE A 109 16.08 13.00 -13.19
C PHE A 109 17.30 12.08 -13.34
N LEU A 110 17.12 10.89 -13.92
CA LEU A 110 18.19 9.90 -14.08
C LEU A 110 18.82 10.00 -15.48
N LYS A 111 20.13 9.78 -15.53
CA LYS A 111 20.96 9.77 -16.74
C LYS A 111 21.97 8.63 -16.70
N ALA A 112 22.64 8.40 -17.82
CA ALA A 112 23.73 7.42 -17.91
C ALA A 112 24.83 7.71 -16.87
N GLY A 113 25.18 6.67 -16.11
CA GLY A 113 26.17 6.72 -15.03
C GLY A 113 25.56 6.88 -13.64
N ASP A 114 24.29 7.28 -13.52
CA ASP A 114 23.57 7.23 -12.24
C ASP A 114 23.29 5.79 -11.82
N GLU A 115 23.05 5.58 -10.54
CA GLU A 115 22.78 4.27 -9.95
C GLU A 115 21.45 4.27 -9.22
N VAL A 116 20.65 3.22 -9.43
CA VAL A 116 19.46 2.92 -8.64
C VAL A 116 19.75 1.68 -7.82
N MET A 117 19.63 1.78 -6.51
CA MET A 117 19.98 0.71 -5.59
C MET A 117 18.72 0.02 -5.05
N VAL A 118 18.72 -1.31 -5.09
CA VAL A 118 17.67 -2.17 -4.52
C VAL A 118 18.32 -3.26 -3.67
N SER A 119 17.59 -3.82 -2.71
CA SER A 119 18.09 -4.96 -1.96
C SER A 119 17.79 -6.29 -2.68
N ALA A 120 18.57 -7.33 -2.41
CA ALA A 120 18.29 -8.69 -2.88
C ALA A 120 17.02 -9.30 -2.26
N LEU A 121 16.44 -8.66 -1.24
CA LEU A 121 15.23 -9.09 -0.53
C LEU A 121 13.93 -8.57 -1.16
N GLU A 122 14.02 -7.76 -2.21
CA GLU A 122 12.86 -7.09 -2.78
C GLU A 122 11.89 -8.05 -3.49
N HIS A 123 10.62 -7.74 -3.39
CA HIS A 123 9.61 -8.33 -4.25
C HIS A 123 9.75 -7.79 -5.68
N HIS A 124 9.42 -8.59 -6.70
CA HIS A 124 9.50 -8.18 -8.11
C HIS A 124 8.87 -6.83 -8.43
N SER A 125 7.80 -6.45 -7.72
CA SER A 125 7.17 -5.12 -7.88
C SER A 125 8.10 -3.96 -7.57
N ASN A 126 9.16 -4.19 -6.77
CA ASN A 126 10.18 -3.19 -6.41
C ASN A 126 11.56 -3.49 -7.03
N ILE A 127 11.61 -4.32 -8.05
CA ILE A 127 12.81 -4.58 -8.87
C ILE A 127 12.54 -4.19 -10.32
N VAL A 128 11.52 -4.78 -10.93
CA VAL A 128 11.24 -4.67 -12.37
C VAL A 128 11.01 -3.24 -12.85
N PRO A 129 10.26 -2.37 -12.16
CA PRO A 129 10.11 -0.97 -12.57
C PRO A 129 11.44 -0.22 -12.64
N TRP A 130 12.35 -0.50 -11.71
CA TRP A 130 13.68 0.11 -11.68
C TRP A 130 14.60 -0.43 -12.77
N GLN A 131 14.49 -1.73 -13.14
CA GLN A 131 15.20 -2.29 -14.29
C GLN A 131 14.81 -1.56 -15.57
N PHE A 132 13.51 -1.45 -15.86
CA PHE A 132 13.03 -0.72 -17.03
C PHE A 132 13.44 0.75 -17.03
N LEU A 133 13.44 1.39 -15.86
CA LEU A 133 13.91 2.77 -15.74
C LEU A 133 15.40 2.89 -16.07
N CYS A 134 16.23 2.01 -15.53
CA CYS A 134 17.68 1.98 -15.81
C CYS A 134 17.97 1.71 -17.29
N GLU A 135 17.28 0.74 -17.91
CA GLU A 135 17.39 0.47 -19.35
C GLU A 135 17.06 1.70 -20.20
N LYS A 136 15.98 2.41 -19.84
CA LYS A 136 15.53 3.62 -20.55
C LYS A 136 16.45 4.81 -20.40
N THR A 137 17.08 4.99 -19.25
CA THR A 137 17.87 6.19 -18.92
C THR A 137 19.38 5.99 -19.08
N GLY A 138 19.83 4.74 -19.20
CA GLY A 138 21.25 4.38 -19.16
C GLY A 138 21.85 4.35 -17.75
N ALA A 139 21.03 4.49 -16.72
CA ALA A 139 21.42 4.28 -15.33
C ALA A 139 21.70 2.80 -15.05
N LYS A 140 22.34 2.51 -13.93
CA LYS A 140 22.68 1.15 -13.53
C LYS A 140 21.77 0.72 -12.36
N LEU A 141 21.26 -0.51 -12.41
CA LEU A 141 20.63 -1.15 -11.26
C LEU A 141 21.72 -1.83 -10.41
N VAL A 142 21.85 -1.41 -9.17
CA VAL A 142 22.78 -1.97 -8.17
C VAL A 142 21.99 -2.76 -7.15
N VAL A 143 22.39 -4.01 -6.92
CA VAL A 143 21.70 -4.89 -5.96
C VAL A 143 22.56 -5.04 -4.73
N ILE A 144 22.05 -4.64 -3.55
CA ILE A 144 22.68 -4.91 -2.26
C ILE A 144 22.51 -6.40 -1.96
N PRO A 145 23.61 -7.19 -1.85
CA PRO A 145 23.51 -8.62 -1.63
C PRO A 145 23.02 -8.94 -0.22
N MET A 146 22.60 -10.19 -0.01
CA MET A 146 22.26 -10.73 1.29
C MET A 146 23.04 -12.00 1.60
N ASN A 147 23.23 -12.29 2.88
CA ASN A 147 23.81 -13.54 3.33
C ASN A 147 22.75 -14.64 3.51
N GLU A 148 23.17 -15.86 3.85
CA GLU A 148 22.28 -17.01 4.08
C GLU A 148 21.32 -16.83 5.26
N LYS A 149 21.56 -15.86 6.14
CA LYS A 149 20.67 -15.52 7.26
C LYS A 149 19.61 -14.48 6.89
N GLY A 150 19.62 -13.97 5.64
CA GLY A 150 18.72 -12.91 5.20
C GLY A 150 19.14 -11.51 5.66
N GLU A 151 20.38 -11.29 6.07
CA GLU A 151 20.92 -9.99 6.44
C GLU A 151 21.56 -9.33 5.22
N LEU A 152 21.32 -8.03 5.01
CA LEU A 152 21.95 -7.27 3.92
C LEU A 152 23.45 -7.08 4.18
N ILE A 153 24.25 -7.26 3.14
CA ILE A 153 25.71 -7.04 3.18
C ILE A 153 25.98 -5.60 2.70
N LEU A 154 26.18 -4.68 3.64
CA LEU A 154 26.37 -3.25 3.33
C LEU A 154 27.84 -2.86 3.11
N SER A 155 28.76 -3.80 3.16
CA SER A 155 30.22 -3.58 3.00
C SER A 155 30.74 -3.84 1.58
N GLU A 156 29.88 -4.18 0.65
CA GLU A 156 30.22 -4.43 -0.76
C GLU A 156 29.71 -3.37 -1.72
#